data_b22b9ac9f3154f419d1aded5ced17162
#
_entry.id   b22b9ac9f3154f419d1aded5ced17162
#
_cell.length_a   1.000
_cell.length_b   1.000
_cell.length_c   1.000
_cell.angle_alpha   90.00
_cell.angle_beta   90.00
_cell.angle_gamma   90.00
#
_symmetry.space_group_name_H-M   'P 1'
#
loop_
_entity.id
_entity.type
_entity.pdbx_description
1 polymer ?
#
loop_
_entity_poly.entity_id
_entity_poly.type
_entity_poly.pdbx_seq_one_letter_code
_entity_poly.pdbx_strand_id
1 'polypeptide(L)'
;NRNSFKNGSEVLEVILETKVDIDSDFLEIISKEISLVSNGLSISTTNEEELLIKINSYQEIAMLIRESFIDKQKVVSSLLKSKCFINDARLTFLMKDINSVLTSISFIFARLDYLQNTLLGMINMQQNKTIKIFTIVSVIFMPPTLIASIYGMNFKIMPELEWTNGYPFAIVLIIASSLATLLLFRTKKWL
;
A
#
# COMPACT_ATOMS: atom_id res chain seq x y z
N ASN A 1 -46.55 10.96 13.66
CA ASN A 1 -46.94 9.74 14.39
C ASN A 1 -46.02 9.64 15.61
N ARG A 2 -46.58 9.94 16.81
CA ARG A 2 -45.91 9.61 18.08
C ARG A 2 -46.04 8.10 18.24
N ASN A 3 -44.99 7.34 17.97
CA ASN A 3 -44.89 5.96 18.38
C ASN A 3 -44.87 5.94 19.92
N SER A 4 -45.99 5.62 20.54
CA SER A 4 -46.02 5.38 21.99
C SER A 4 -45.42 4.02 22.26
N PHE A 5 -44.17 3.98 22.75
CA PHE A 5 -43.54 2.76 23.24
C PHE A 5 -44.35 2.20 24.39
N LYS A 6 -44.70 0.91 24.35
CA LYS A 6 -45.49 0.23 25.37
C LYS A 6 -44.66 -0.19 26.58
N ASN A 7 -43.38 -0.50 26.36
CA ASN A 7 -42.47 -1.02 27.40
C ASN A 7 -41.07 -0.49 27.22
N GLY A 8 -40.27 -0.44 28.30
CA GLY A 8 -38.85 -0.06 28.26
C GLY A 8 -37.98 -1.00 27.39
N SER A 9 -38.38 -2.27 27.26
CA SER A 9 -37.70 -3.23 26.35
C SER A 9 -37.83 -2.83 24.88
N GLU A 10 -38.99 -2.34 24.45
CA GLU A 10 -39.20 -1.87 23.07
C GLU A 10 -38.33 -0.63 22.74
N VAL A 11 -38.15 0.27 23.73
CA VAL A 11 -37.27 1.42 23.60
C VAL A 11 -35.82 0.96 23.42
N LEU A 12 -35.35 -0.01 24.22
CA LEU A 12 -33.98 -0.53 24.13
C LEU A 12 -33.72 -1.24 22.81
N GLU A 13 -34.67 -2.04 22.32
CA GLU A 13 -34.57 -2.69 21.00
C GLU A 13 -34.39 -1.66 19.88
N VAL A 14 -35.22 -0.60 19.84
CA VAL A 14 -35.13 0.46 18.85
C VAL A 14 -33.81 1.22 18.93
N ILE A 15 -33.29 1.48 20.13
CA ILE A 15 -32.02 2.13 20.34
C ILE A 15 -30.89 1.26 19.76
N LEU A 16 -30.89 -0.05 20.05
CA LEU A 16 -29.87 -0.98 19.55
C LEU A 16 -29.93 -1.11 18.03
N GLU A 17 -31.13 -1.26 17.47
CA GLU A 17 -31.35 -1.33 16.01
C GLU A 17 -30.85 -0.05 15.33
N THR A 18 -31.27 1.13 15.80
CA THR A 18 -30.80 2.42 15.24
C THR A 18 -29.29 2.57 15.33
N LYS A 19 -28.67 2.08 16.41
CA LYS A 19 -27.20 2.12 16.55
C LYS A 19 -26.50 1.18 15.58
N VAL A 20 -27.06 0.01 15.30
CA VAL A 20 -26.52 -0.92 14.30
C VAL A 20 -26.65 -0.32 12.89
N ASP A 21 -27.78 0.30 12.57
CA ASP A 21 -28.03 0.94 11.27
C ASP A 21 -27.04 2.10 11.02
N ILE A 22 -26.88 3.01 11.99
CA ILE A 22 -25.96 4.16 11.87
C ILE A 22 -24.51 3.69 11.64
N ASP A 23 -24.06 2.70 12.40
CA ASP A 23 -22.69 2.19 12.26
C ASP A 23 -22.51 1.39 10.94
N SER A 24 -23.60 0.78 10.42
CA SER A 24 -23.61 0.12 9.11
C SER A 24 -23.52 1.12 7.96
N ASP A 25 -24.25 2.23 8.05
CA ASP A 25 -24.19 3.33 7.08
C ASP A 25 -22.75 3.92 7.01
N PHE A 26 -22.12 4.08 8.19
CA PHE A 26 -20.74 4.55 8.26
C PHE A 26 -19.76 3.60 7.59
N LEU A 27 -19.97 2.29 7.74
CA LEU A 27 -19.17 1.27 7.07
C LEU A 27 -19.34 1.33 5.54
N GLU A 28 -20.54 1.63 5.04
CA GLU A 28 -20.77 1.81 3.60
C GLU A 28 -20.00 3.00 3.03
N ILE A 29 -19.96 4.12 3.76
CA ILE A 29 -19.16 5.30 3.40
C ILE A 29 -17.68 4.92 3.27
N ILE A 30 -17.12 4.24 4.28
CA ILE A 30 -15.73 3.79 4.26
C ILE A 30 -15.47 2.85 3.09
N SER A 31 -16.36 1.93 2.79
CA SER A 31 -16.24 1.01 1.65
C SER A 31 -16.17 1.75 0.31
N LYS A 32 -16.93 2.85 0.17
CA LYS A 32 -16.87 3.73 -1.02
C LYS A 32 -15.54 4.46 -1.11
N GLU A 33 -15.05 5.01 0.01
CA GLU A 33 -13.76 5.68 0.07
C GLU A 33 -12.58 4.74 -0.28
N ILE A 34 -12.60 3.51 0.23
CA ILE A 34 -11.64 2.46 -0.12
C ILE A 34 -11.68 2.15 -1.62
N SER A 35 -12.87 2.21 -2.24
CA SER A 35 -13.02 2.03 -3.69
C SER A 35 -12.36 3.15 -4.48
N LEU A 36 -12.44 4.40 -4.00
CA LEU A 36 -11.76 5.54 -4.61
C LEU A 36 -10.23 5.42 -4.50
N VAL A 37 -9.72 4.99 -3.34
CA VAL A 37 -8.28 4.69 -3.16
C VAL A 37 -7.82 3.59 -4.13
N SER A 38 -8.61 2.54 -4.29
CA SER A 38 -8.32 1.46 -5.26
C SER A 38 -8.23 1.96 -6.69
N ASN A 39 -9.13 2.87 -7.09
CA ASN A 39 -9.09 3.50 -8.41
C ASN A 39 -7.89 4.45 -8.56
N GLY A 40 -7.51 5.15 -7.49
CA GLY A 40 -6.35 6.04 -7.45
C GLY A 40 -5.02 5.32 -7.67
N LEU A 41 -4.89 4.06 -7.23
CA LEU A 41 -3.72 3.23 -7.49
C LEU A 41 -3.50 2.97 -9.00
N SER A 42 -4.56 3.01 -9.81
CA SER A 42 -4.47 2.83 -11.26
C SER A 42 -4.03 4.10 -12.01
N ILE A 43 -4.05 5.26 -11.35
CA ILE A 43 -3.72 6.57 -11.92
C ILE A 43 -2.39 7.03 -11.33
N SER A 44 -1.32 6.97 -12.08
CA SER A 44 0.10 7.18 -11.70
C SER A 44 0.45 8.57 -11.13
N THR A 45 -0.49 9.38 -10.68
CA THR A 45 -0.28 10.78 -10.27
C THR A 45 -0.39 11.02 -8.76
N THR A 46 -0.77 10.03 -7.98
CA THR A 46 -0.99 10.19 -6.53
C THR A 46 0.29 9.85 -5.76
N ASN A 47 0.60 10.63 -4.74
CA ASN A 47 1.74 10.39 -3.85
C ASN A 47 1.54 9.05 -3.11
N GLU A 48 2.44 8.10 -3.33
CA GLU A 48 2.41 6.74 -2.76
C GLU A 48 2.37 6.77 -1.22
N GLU A 49 3.08 7.71 -0.61
CA GLU A 49 3.10 7.90 0.84
C GLU A 49 1.73 8.33 1.38
N GLU A 50 1.05 9.25 0.69
CA GLU A 50 -0.29 9.70 1.06
C GLU A 50 -1.32 8.56 0.96
N LEU A 51 -1.22 7.73 -0.07
CA LEU A 51 -2.07 6.55 -0.22
C LEU A 51 -1.85 5.54 0.91
N LEU A 52 -0.60 5.31 1.31
CA LEU A 52 -0.27 4.41 2.42
C LEU A 52 -0.87 4.91 3.74
N ILE A 53 -0.75 6.21 4.01
CA ILE A 53 -1.34 6.84 5.20
C ILE A 53 -2.86 6.68 5.19
N LYS A 54 -3.52 6.90 4.05
CA LYS A 54 -4.97 6.71 3.90
C LYS A 54 -5.39 5.25 4.16
N ILE A 55 -4.67 4.28 3.58
CA ILE A 55 -4.97 2.87 3.82
C ILE A 55 -4.87 2.53 5.30
N ASN A 56 -3.80 2.97 5.97
CA ASN A 56 -3.61 2.74 7.40
C ASN A 56 -4.72 3.38 8.24
N SER A 57 -5.14 4.60 7.91
CA SER A 57 -6.25 5.27 8.63
C SER A 57 -7.58 4.53 8.47
N TYR A 58 -7.86 3.98 7.28
CA TYR A 58 -9.07 3.16 7.07
C TYR A 58 -8.99 1.82 7.81
N GLN A 59 -7.80 1.21 7.95
CA GLN A 59 -7.63 0.02 8.77
C GLN A 59 -7.95 0.30 10.24
N GLU A 60 -7.46 1.42 10.77
CA GLU A 60 -7.74 1.84 12.15
C GLU A 60 -9.23 2.09 12.38
N ILE A 61 -9.88 2.84 11.48
CA ILE A 61 -11.32 3.09 11.56
C ILE A 61 -12.14 1.78 11.48
N ALA A 62 -11.77 0.88 10.56
CA ALA A 62 -12.44 -0.41 10.44
C ALA A 62 -12.27 -1.26 11.70
N MET A 63 -11.13 -1.16 12.40
CA MET A 63 -10.88 -1.83 13.67
C MET A 63 -11.81 -1.30 14.78
N LEU A 64 -11.94 0.02 14.90
CA LEU A 64 -12.84 0.64 15.88
C LEU A 64 -14.31 0.25 15.65
N ILE A 65 -14.74 0.22 14.39
CA ILE A 65 -16.09 -0.23 14.03
C ILE A 65 -16.27 -1.71 14.41
N ARG A 66 -15.30 -2.55 14.10
CA ARG A 66 -15.34 -3.98 14.45
C ARG A 66 -15.49 -4.19 15.97
N GLU A 67 -14.72 -3.47 16.78
CA GLU A 67 -14.84 -3.54 18.24
C GLU A 67 -16.24 -3.14 18.71
N SER A 68 -16.79 -2.05 18.17
CA SER A 68 -18.15 -1.60 18.44
C SER A 68 -19.20 -2.68 18.12
N PHE A 69 -19.05 -3.38 16.98
CA PHE A 69 -19.97 -4.47 16.61
C PHE A 69 -19.82 -5.72 17.48
N ILE A 70 -18.60 -6.06 17.89
CA ILE A 70 -18.36 -7.16 18.84
C ILE A 70 -19.02 -6.89 20.19
N ASP A 71 -18.97 -5.65 20.68
CA ASP A 71 -19.61 -5.29 21.93
C ASP A 71 -21.13 -5.30 21.82
N LYS A 72 -21.70 -4.82 20.71
CA LYS A 72 -23.13 -4.95 20.41
C LYS A 72 -23.55 -6.43 20.35
N GLN A 73 -22.75 -7.29 19.72
CA GLN A 73 -23.00 -8.73 19.66
C GLN A 73 -23.06 -9.34 21.06
N LYS A 74 -22.13 -8.97 21.96
CA LYS A 74 -22.14 -9.43 23.37
C LYS A 74 -23.40 -8.98 24.09
N VAL A 75 -23.80 -7.70 23.94
CA VAL A 75 -25.00 -7.15 24.55
C VAL A 75 -26.23 -7.89 24.07
N VAL A 76 -26.47 -8.00 22.77
CA VAL A 76 -27.62 -8.69 22.18
C VAL A 76 -27.65 -10.17 22.58
N SER A 77 -26.49 -10.84 22.60
CA SER A 77 -26.40 -12.23 23.10
C SER A 77 -26.80 -12.38 24.56
N SER A 78 -26.39 -11.43 25.40
CA SER A 78 -26.78 -11.43 26.85
C SER A 78 -28.27 -11.17 27.04
N LEU A 79 -28.86 -10.29 26.22
CA LEU A 79 -30.30 -10.00 26.26
C LEU A 79 -31.13 -11.23 25.85
N LEU A 80 -30.72 -11.94 24.79
CA LEU A 80 -31.35 -13.20 24.35
C LEU A 80 -31.27 -14.28 25.42
N LYS A 81 -30.16 -14.38 26.17
CA LYS A 81 -30.01 -15.35 27.27
C LYS A 81 -30.88 -15.02 28.49
N SER A 82 -31.11 -13.75 28.74
CA SER A 82 -31.86 -13.31 29.94
C SER A 82 -33.36 -13.64 29.91
N LYS A 83 -33.91 -13.94 28.70
CA LYS A 83 -35.36 -14.19 28.47
C LYS A 83 -36.29 -13.12 29.04
N CYS A 84 -35.77 -11.92 29.32
CA CYS A 84 -36.52 -10.81 29.87
C CYS A 84 -37.30 -10.02 28.81
N PHE A 85 -37.09 -10.31 27.53
CA PHE A 85 -37.66 -9.59 26.40
C PHE A 85 -38.81 -10.39 25.79
N ILE A 86 -39.88 -9.68 25.46
CA ILE A 86 -41.10 -10.27 24.91
C ILE A 86 -40.93 -10.67 23.43
N ASN A 87 -39.92 -10.12 22.75
CA ASN A 87 -39.74 -10.31 21.31
C ASN A 87 -38.36 -10.87 20.95
N ASP A 88 -38.10 -12.14 21.29
CA ASP A 88 -36.87 -12.87 20.97
C ASP A 88 -36.58 -12.89 19.44
N ALA A 89 -37.61 -12.83 18.61
CA ALA A 89 -37.48 -12.83 17.17
C ALA A 89 -36.74 -11.59 16.64
N ARG A 90 -37.07 -10.41 17.18
CA ARG A 90 -36.44 -9.14 16.77
C ARG A 90 -34.96 -9.07 17.15
N LEU A 91 -34.62 -9.49 18.36
CA LEU A 91 -33.25 -9.58 18.83
C LEU A 91 -32.43 -10.62 18.00
N THR A 92 -33.10 -11.71 17.57
CA THR A 92 -32.47 -12.70 16.69
C THR A 92 -32.15 -12.12 15.30
N PHE A 93 -33.05 -11.31 14.72
CA PHE A 93 -32.78 -10.59 13.48
C PHE A 93 -31.63 -9.61 13.65
N LEU A 94 -31.62 -8.83 14.73
CA LEU A 94 -30.55 -7.89 15.05
C LEU A 94 -29.17 -8.61 15.16
N MET A 95 -29.16 -9.78 15.83
CA MET A 95 -27.96 -10.61 15.91
C MET A 95 -27.47 -11.07 14.54
N LYS A 96 -28.38 -11.43 13.64
CA LYS A 96 -28.05 -11.81 12.25
C LYS A 96 -27.46 -10.63 11.48
N ASP A 97 -28.02 -9.43 11.64
CA ASP A 97 -27.54 -8.21 11.01
C ASP A 97 -26.13 -7.87 11.51
N ILE A 98 -25.89 -7.91 12.81
CA ILE A 98 -24.56 -7.72 13.42
C ILE A 98 -23.55 -8.71 12.85
N ASN A 99 -23.89 -9.98 12.72
CA ASN A 99 -23.00 -11.00 12.16
C ASN A 99 -22.71 -10.75 10.68
N SER A 100 -23.72 -10.29 9.92
CA SER A 100 -23.54 -9.89 8.51
C SER A 100 -22.55 -8.73 8.38
N VAL A 101 -22.70 -7.71 9.23
CA VAL A 101 -21.79 -6.56 9.24
C VAL A 101 -20.37 -6.97 9.66
N LEU A 102 -20.19 -7.82 10.67
CA LEU A 102 -18.87 -8.35 11.06
C LEU A 102 -18.20 -9.10 9.91
N THR A 103 -18.97 -9.84 9.12
CA THR A 103 -18.47 -10.50 7.90
C THR A 103 -18.04 -9.48 6.87
N SER A 104 -18.84 -8.43 6.63
CA SER A 104 -18.51 -7.34 5.70
C SER A 104 -17.23 -6.59 6.12
N ILE A 105 -17.04 -6.36 7.43
CA ILE A 105 -15.81 -5.76 7.97
C ILE A 105 -14.60 -6.65 7.66
N SER A 106 -14.74 -7.96 7.73
CA SER A 106 -13.64 -8.90 7.39
C SER A 106 -13.24 -8.81 5.92
N PHE A 107 -14.20 -8.61 5.01
CA PHE A 107 -13.91 -8.33 3.60
C PHE A 107 -13.21 -6.99 3.39
N ILE A 108 -13.59 -5.97 4.16
CA ILE A 108 -12.92 -4.65 4.12
C ILE A 108 -11.46 -4.78 4.54
N PHE A 109 -11.15 -5.51 5.62
CA PHE A 109 -9.77 -5.78 6.03
C PHE A 109 -8.98 -6.49 4.94
N ALA A 110 -9.52 -7.58 4.39
CA ALA A 110 -8.85 -8.32 3.31
C ALA A 110 -8.58 -7.42 2.09
N ARG A 111 -9.50 -6.51 1.77
CA ARG A 111 -9.34 -5.55 0.68
C ARG A 111 -8.27 -4.50 0.99
N LEU A 112 -8.22 -3.97 2.21
CA LEU A 112 -7.18 -3.02 2.64
C LEU A 112 -5.80 -3.66 2.62
N ASP A 113 -5.66 -4.89 3.12
CA ASP A 113 -4.41 -5.65 3.06
C ASP A 113 -3.95 -5.89 1.61
N TYR A 114 -4.89 -6.23 0.72
CA TYR A 114 -4.59 -6.36 -0.71
C TYR A 114 -4.08 -5.04 -1.31
N LEU A 115 -4.74 -3.91 -1.01
CA LEU A 115 -4.33 -2.60 -1.51
C LEU A 115 -2.96 -2.20 -0.97
N GLN A 116 -2.70 -2.42 0.32
CA GLN A 116 -1.42 -2.15 0.97
C GLN A 116 -0.29 -2.96 0.31
N ASN A 117 -0.49 -4.26 0.15
CA ASN A 117 0.51 -5.13 -0.48
C ASN A 117 0.75 -4.76 -1.95
N THR A 118 -0.29 -4.38 -2.68
CA THR A 118 -0.18 -3.91 -4.07
C THR A 118 0.65 -2.63 -4.14
N LEU A 119 0.35 -1.64 -3.28
CA LEU A 119 1.08 -0.38 -3.21
C LEU A 119 2.56 -0.60 -2.86
N LEU A 120 2.85 -1.41 -1.84
CA LEU A 120 4.23 -1.77 -1.48
C LEU A 120 4.95 -2.49 -2.63
N GLY A 121 4.26 -3.35 -3.36
CA GLY A 121 4.78 -3.99 -4.58
C GLY A 121 5.14 -2.97 -5.66
N MET A 122 4.30 -1.96 -5.89
CA MET A 122 4.57 -0.88 -6.85
C MET A 122 5.78 -0.04 -6.42
N ILE A 123 5.87 0.35 -5.15
CA ILE A 123 7.02 1.08 -4.58
C ILE A 123 8.32 0.28 -4.79
N ASN A 124 8.32 -1.01 -4.47
CA ASN A 124 9.47 -1.89 -4.68
C ASN A 124 9.87 -1.99 -6.16
N MET A 125 8.91 -2.09 -7.06
CA MET A 125 9.19 -2.10 -8.51
C MET A 125 9.84 -0.79 -8.96
N GLN A 126 9.35 0.35 -8.47
CA GLN A 126 9.89 1.67 -8.80
C GLN A 126 11.30 1.86 -8.23
N GLN A 127 11.54 1.45 -6.98
CA GLN A 127 12.88 1.45 -6.38
C GLN A 127 13.85 0.57 -7.18
N ASN A 128 13.44 -0.65 -7.54
CA ASN A 128 14.26 -1.55 -8.33
C ASN A 128 14.60 -0.97 -9.71
N LYS A 129 13.65 -0.28 -10.36
CA LYS A 129 13.89 0.42 -11.62
C LYS A 129 14.93 1.54 -11.45
N THR A 130 14.82 2.33 -10.38
CA THR A 130 15.76 3.40 -10.05
C THR A 130 17.16 2.85 -9.79
N ILE A 131 17.28 1.83 -8.92
CA ILE A 131 18.55 1.15 -8.61
C ILE A 131 19.17 0.59 -9.90
N LYS A 132 18.39 -0.04 -10.76
CA LYS A 132 18.84 -0.56 -12.05
C LYS A 132 19.48 0.54 -12.92
N ILE A 133 18.81 1.70 -13.03
CA ILE A 133 19.33 2.83 -13.79
C ILE A 133 20.66 3.31 -13.21
N PHE A 134 20.76 3.54 -11.91
CA PHE A 134 21.99 3.96 -11.25
C PHE A 134 23.11 2.94 -11.43
N THR A 135 22.81 1.65 -11.30
CA THR A 135 23.78 0.57 -11.48
C THR A 135 24.32 0.57 -12.90
N ILE A 136 23.46 0.67 -13.92
CA ILE A 136 23.86 0.69 -15.33
C ILE A 136 24.78 1.90 -15.59
N VAL A 137 24.39 3.10 -15.15
CA VAL A 137 25.19 4.32 -15.31
C VAL A 137 26.55 4.14 -14.64
N SER A 138 26.60 3.69 -13.40
CA SER A 138 27.85 3.50 -12.66
C SER A 138 28.79 2.52 -13.34
N VAL A 139 28.27 1.37 -13.80
CA VAL A 139 29.10 0.35 -14.46
C VAL A 139 29.60 0.80 -15.84
N ILE A 140 28.84 1.63 -16.57
CA ILE A 140 29.30 2.21 -17.84
C ILE A 140 30.43 3.20 -17.62
N PHE A 141 30.38 4.02 -16.56
CA PHE A 141 31.38 5.04 -16.28
C PHE A 141 32.62 4.51 -15.54
N MET A 142 32.52 3.36 -14.86
CA MET A 142 33.62 2.81 -14.07
C MET A 142 34.92 2.55 -14.89
N PRO A 143 34.91 1.83 -16.04
CA PRO A 143 36.11 1.61 -16.82
C PRO A 143 36.73 2.90 -17.40
N PRO A 144 35.97 3.83 -18.00
CA PRO A 144 36.47 5.13 -18.44
C PRO A 144 37.11 5.93 -17.31
N THR A 145 36.49 5.97 -16.16
CA THR A 145 37.00 6.69 -14.97
C THR A 145 38.32 6.09 -14.49
N LEU A 146 38.42 4.75 -14.47
CA LEU A 146 39.66 4.06 -14.14
C LEU A 146 40.81 4.43 -15.11
N ILE A 147 40.53 4.40 -16.41
CA ILE A 147 41.50 4.77 -17.43
C ILE A 147 41.94 6.23 -17.28
N ALA A 148 40.99 7.15 -17.14
CA ALA A 148 41.26 8.57 -16.92
C ALA A 148 42.06 8.82 -15.64
N SER A 149 41.78 8.08 -14.57
CA SER A 149 42.51 8.16 -13.30
C SER A 149 43.97 7.69 -13.44
N ILE A 150 44.21 6.59 -14.18
CA ILE A 150 45.57 6.07 -14.41
C ILE A 150 46.40 7.12 -15.18
N TYR A 151 45.88 7.67 -16.25
CA TYR A 151 46.57 8.70 -17.01
C TYR A 151 46.64 10.08 -16.31
N GLY A 152 45.79 10.31 -15.31
CA GLY A 152 45.86 11.49 -14.43
C GLY A 152 46.84 11.39 -13.28
N MET A 153 47.52 10.24 -13.10
CA MET A 153 48.53 10.07 -12.04
C MET A 153 49.83 10.79 -12.36
N ASN A 154 50.45 11.36 -11.32
CA ASN A 154 51.71 12.12 -11.47
C ASN A 154 52.93 11.21 -11.34
N PHE A 155 53.04 10.14 -12.11
CA PHE A 155 54.21 9.30 -12.16
C PHE A 155 55.30 9.95 -13.02
N LYS A 156 56.60 9.82 -12.61
CA LYS A 156 57.75 10.39 -13.33
C LYS A 156 58.03 9.67 -14.63
N ILE A 157 57.67 8.40 -14.78
CA ILE A 157 57.91 7.59 -15.97
C ILE A 157 56.58 6.96 -16.38
N MET A 158 55.97 7.53 -17.40
CA MET A 158 54.82 7.01 -18.12
C MET A 158 55.12 7.06 -19.63
N PRO A 159 55.52 5.92 -20.23
CA PRO A 159 55.94 5.90 -21.63
C PRO A 159 54.87 6.45 -22.60
N GLU A 160 53.60 6.24 -22.28
CA GLU A 160 52.47 6.65 -23.09
C GLU A 160 52.26 8.17 -23.11
N LEU A 161 52.73 8.92 -22.12
CA LEU A 161 52.64 10.38 -22.09
C LEU A 161 53.66 11.06 -23.01
N GLU A 162 54.79 10.40 -23.26
CA GLU A 162 55.83 10.89 -24.19
C GLU A 162 55.49 10.57 -25.66
N TRP A 163 54.45 9.77 -25.90
CA TRP A 163 54.03 9.36 -27.23
C TRP A 163 53.19 10.45 -27.89
N THR A 164 53.55 10.86 -29.11
CA THR A 164 52.85 11.92 -29.87
C THR A 164 51.34 11.65 -30.05
N ASN A 165 50.95 10.40 -30.08
CA ASN A 165 49.57 9.96 -30.22
C ASN A 165 48.96 9.45 -28.87
N GLY A 166 49.62 9.65 -27.73
CA GLY A 166 49.19 9.16 -26.44
C GLY A 166 47.84 9.70 -26.01
N TYR A 167 47.59 11.00 -26.18
CA TYR A 167 46.31 11.62 -25.86
C TYR A 167 45.13 11.09 -26.71
N PRO A 168 45.21 11.09 -28.05
CA PRO A 168 44.12 10.49 -28.86
C PRO A 168 43.91 9.00 -28.54
N PHE A 169 44.99 8.23 -28.26
CA PHE A 169 44.88 6.84 -27.85
C PHE A 169 44.09 6.67 -26.55
N ALA A 170 44.40 7.45 -25.52
CA ALA A 170 43.67 7.44 -24.26
C ALA A 170 42.17 7.75 -24.44
N ILE A 171 41.82 8.74 -25.26
CA ILE A 171 40.43 9.08 -25.59
C ILE A 171 39.72 7.93 -26.27
N VAL A 172 40.35 7.30 -27.27
CA VAL A 172 39.78 6.14 -27.96
C VAL A 172 39.54 4.98 -26.98
N LEU A 173 40.49 4.74 -26.08
CA LEU A 173 40.41 3.67 -25.09
C LEU A 173 39.27 3.91 -24.06
N ILE A 174 39.08 5.15 -23.64
CA ILE A 174 37.94 5.57 -22.78
C ILE A 174 36.61 5.32 -23.49
N ILE A 175 36.47 5.76 -24.74
CA ILE A 175 35.23 5.56 -25.53
C ILE A 175 34.99 4.08 -25.80
N ALA A 176 36.03 3.33 -26.21
CA ALA A 176 35.90 1.91 -26.48
C ALA A 176 35.50 1.11 -25.23
N SER A 177 36.03 1.44 -24.06
CA SER A 177 35.67 0.79 -22.81
C SER A 177 34.21 1.04 -22.43
N SER A 178 33.69 2.27 -22.58
CA SER A 178 32.27 2.58 -22.40
C SER A 178 31.39 1.79 -23.37
N LEU A 179 31.78 1.76 -24.64
CA LEU A 179 31.03 1.07 -25.70
C LEU A 179 31.00 -0.45 -25.46
N ALA A 180 32.12 -1.03 -25.07
CA ALA A 180 32.22 -2.45 -24.72
C ALA A 180 31.31 -2.81 -23.57
N THR A 181 31.29 -2.00 -22.50
CA THR A 181 30.39 -2.19 -21.36
C THR A 181 28.93 -2.12 -21.79
N LEU A 182 28.55 -1.13 -22.59
CA LEU A 182 27.19 -0.95 -23.10
C LEU A 182 26.75 -2.14 -23.97
N LEU A 183 27.63 -2.66 -24.84
CA LEU A 183 27.36 -3.84 -25.65
C LEU A 183 27.17 -5.09 -24.78
N LEU A 184 28.00 -5.29 -23.74
CA LEU A 184 27.82 -6.39 -22.78
C LEU A 184 26.48 -6.36 -22.09
N PHE A 185 26.00 -5.18 -21.62
CA PHE A 185 24.68 -5.05 -21.00
C PHE A 185 23.55 -5.35 -21.99
N ARG A 186 23.69 -4.88 -23.25
CA ARG A 186 22.69 -5.14 -24.29
C ARG A 186 22.62 -6.62 -24.65
N THR A 187 23.76 -7.34 -24.80
CA THR A 187 23.77 -8.76 -25.10
C THR A 187 23.21 -9.63 -23.98
N LYS A 188 23.43 -9.21 -22.72
CA LYS A 188 22.89 -9.89 -21.54
C LYS A 188 21.42 -9.54 -21.23
N LYS A 189 20.76 -8.71 -22.05
CA LYS A 189 19.37 -8.24 -21.83
C LYS A 189 19.15 -7.60 -20.46
N TRP A 190 20.17 -6.92 -19.95
CA TRP A 190 20.08 -6.19 -18.67
C TRP A 190 19.59 -4.75 -18.86
N LEU A 191 19.61 -4.27 -20.08
CA LEU A 191 18.99 -3.02 -20.54
C LEU A 191 17.57 -3.23 -21.00
#